data_9d22eb358f65deb07699c85c9e798c6b
#
_entry.id   9d22eb358f65deb07699c85c9e798c6b
#
_cell.length_a   1.000
_cell.length_b   1.000
_cell.length_c   1.000
_cell.angle_alpha   90.00
_cell.angle_beta   90.00
_cell.angle_gamma   90.00
#
_symmetry.space_group_name_H-M   'P 1'
#
loop_
_entity.id
_entity.type
_entity.pdbx_description
1 polymer ?
#
loop_
_entity_poly.entity_id
_entity_poly.type
_entity_poly.pdbx_seq_one_letter_code
_entity_poly.pdbx_strand_id
1 'polypeptide(L)'
;MVSVSPAPNPQPTLQEVMRSLAGSAAESVERGKTIFFPGDPAERMYLLRRGAVRLSRVYESGEEITVALLRENSIFGVLSLLTGQKSDRFYHSVAFTRVEMLSAPASSVRRAIEQDARVGLLLLQGLSSRILQTETMIETLTHRDMSSRLVSFLLVLCRDCGVPSSQGITIDLKLSHQAIAEAIGSTRVTITRLLG
;
A
#
# COMPACT_ATOMS: atom_id res chain seq x y z
N MET A 1 -3.23 -3.30 50.81
CA MET A 1 -2.70 -2.30 49.87
C MET A 1 -2.62 -2.97 48.49
N VAL A 2 -3.53 -2.65 47.59
CA VAL A 2 -3.49 -3.14 46.20
C VAL A 2 -2.60 -2.18 45.45
N SER A 3 -1.40 -2.66 45.03
CA SER A 3 -0.49 -1.90 44.21
C SER A 3 -1.08 -1.86 42.78
N VAL A 4 -1.60 -0.71 42.39
CA VAL A 4 -1.99 -0.46 41.00
C VAL A 4 -0.71 -0.27 40.19
N SER A 5 -0.39 -1.26 39.38
CA SER A 5 0.70 -1.14 38.40
C SER A 5 0.40 0.06 37.48
N PRO A 6 1.35 0.95 37.20
CA PRO A 6 1.11 2.06 36.27
C PRO A 6 0.66 1.51 34.93
N ALA A 7 -0.36 2.14 34.34
CA ALA A 7 -0.83 1.80 33.01
C ALA A 7 0.35 1.76 32.04
N PRO A 8 0.42 0.76 31.15
CA PRO A 8 1.51 0.68 30.17
C PRO A 8 1.52 1.97 29.35
N ASN A 9 2.69 2.57 29.24
CA ASN A 9 2.91 3.76 28.40
C ASN A 9 2.38 3.44 26.99
N PRO A 10 1.53 4.30 26.39
CA PRO A 10 0.96 4.00 25.09
C PRO A 10 2.09 3.71 24.09
N GLN A 11 2.00 2.57 23.42
CA GLN A 11 3.02 2.18 22.46
C GLN A 11 3.00 3.16 21.28
N PRO A 12 4.17 3.61 20.80
CA PRO A 12 4.24 4.53 19.68
C PRO A 12 3.61 3.88 18.44
N THR A 13 2.86 4.65 17.70
CA THR A 13 2.34 4.23 16.42
C THR A 13 3.45 4.22 15.37
N LEU A 14 3.30 3.42 14.32
CA LEU A 14 4.25 3.41 13.20
C LEU A 14 4.41 4.81 12.58
N GLN A 15 3.35 5.61 12.58
CA GLN A 15 3.39 6.98 12.08
C GLN A 15 4.27 7.89 12.95
N GLU A 16 4.19 7.78 14.26
CA GLU A 16 5.04 8.54 15.18
C GLU A 16 6.50 8.14 15.03
N VAL A 17 6.76 6.83 14.97
CA VAL A 17 8.12 6.33 14.70
C VAL A 17 8.65 6.88 13.38
N MET A 18 7.89 6.76 12.28
CA MET A 18 8.32 7.26 10.98
C MET A 18 8.63 8.76 10.98
N ARG A 19 7.86 9.57 11.71
CA ARG A 19 8.10 11.02 11.83
C ARG A 19 9.36 11.36 12.62
N SER A 20 9.72 10.55 13.60
CA SER A 20 10.89 10.79 14.45
C SER A 20 12.22 10.37 13.81
N LEU A 21 12.18 9.59 12.73
CA LEU A 21 13.39 9.11 12.08
C LEU A 21 14.14 10.25 11.37
N ALA A 22 15.45 10.28 11.52
CA ALA A 22 16.32 11.24 10.85
C ALA A 22 16.18 11.13 9.32
N GLY A 23 15.99 12.27 8.65
CA GLY A 23 15.80 12.33 7.20
C GLY A 23 14.40 11.92 6.72
N SER A 24 13.42 11.79 7.65
CA SER A 24 12.02 11.62 7.30
C SER A 24 11.47 12.84 6.59
N ALA A 25 10.59 12.62 5.61
CA ALA A 25 9.91 13.66 4.87
C ALA A 25 8.42 13.31 4.69
N ALA A 26 7.58 14.35 4.68
CA ALA A 26 6.20 14.23 4.22
C ALA A 26 6.17 14.55 2.72
N GLU A 27 5.56 13.65 1.95
CA GLU A 27 5.50 13.76 0.49
C GLU A 27 4.05 13.66 0.02
N SER A 28 3.74 14.36 -1.06
CA SER A 28 2.46 14.24 -1.77
C SER A 28 2.71 13.92 -3.22
N VAL A 29 1.97 12.95 -3.77
CA VAL A 29 2.08 12.52 -5.16
C VAL A 29 0.71 12.55 -5.81
N GLU A 30 0.62 13.20 -6.95
CA GLU A 30 -0.62 13.30 -7.70
C GLU A 30 -1.01 11.96 -8.32
N ARG A 31 -2.31 11.76 -8.51
CA ARG A 31 -2.87 10.55 -9.11
C ARG A 31 -2.20 10.21 -10.45
N GLY A 32 -1.90 8.93 -10.65
CA GLY A 32 -1.29 8.39 -11.87
C GLY A 32 0.21 8.62 -11.97
N LYS A 33 0.82 9.30 -11.01
CA LYS A 33 2.27 9.52 -11.00
C LYS A 33 2.97 8.32 -10.34
N THR A 34 4.10 7.96 -10.90
CA THR A 34 4.99 6.92 -10.36
C THR A 34 5.72 7.43 -9.13
N ILE A 35 5.78 6.59 -8.10
CA ILE A 35 6.54 6.83 -6.88
C ILE A 35 7.95 6.23 -7.02
N PHE A 36 8.03 5.02 -7.57
CA PHE A 36 9.30 4.39 -7.98
C PHE A 36 9.06 3.30 -9.03
N PHE A 37 10.08 3.03 -9.82
CA PHE A 37 10.10 1.96 -10.82
C PHE A 37 10.84 0.72 -10.31
N PRO A 38 10.59 -0.46 -10.94
CA PRO A 38 11.50 -1.61 -10.78
C PRO A 38 12.91 -1.22 -11.20
N GLY A 39 13.91 -1.64 -10.42
CA GLY A 39 15.31 -1.29 -10.68
C GLY A 39 15.78 0.03 -10.03
N ASP A 40 14.88 0.89 -9.56
CA ASP A 40 15.30 2.08 -8.82
C ASP A 40 15.99 1.71 -7.50
N PRO A 41 16.97 2.50 -7.03
CA PRO A 41 17.62 2.28 -5.74
C PRO A 41 16.60 2.28 -4.58
N ALA A 42 16.67 1.25 -3.74
CA ALA A 42 15.75 1.10 -2.63
C ALA A 42 16.26 1.81 -1.37
N GLU A 43 16.41 3.10 -1.44
CA GLU A 43 16.99 3.91 -0.37
C GLU A 43 16.01 4.37 0.70
N ARG A 44 14.70 4.35 0.41
CA ARG A 44 13.66 4.86 1.32
C ARG A 44 12.52 3.85 1.50
N MET A 45 11.95 3.84 2.69
CA MET A 45 10.69 3.21 3.04
C MET A 45 9.58 4.26 3.09
N TYR A 46 8.36 3.86 2.80
CA TYR A 46 7.19 4.73 2.78
C TYR A 46 6.09 4.19 3.70
N LEU A 47 5.38 5.11 4.35
CA LEU A 47 4.12 4.86 5.06
C LEU A 47 3.03 5.70 4.41
N LEU A 48 2.02 5.06 3.85
CA LEU A 48 0.88 5.72 3.24
C LEU A 48 -0.01 6.30 4.33
N ARG A 49 -0.25 7.60 4.28
CA ARG A 49 -1.09 8.33 5.25
C ARG A 49 -2.48 8.62 4.72
N ARG A 50 -2.61 8.82 3.41
CA ARG A 50 -3.89 9.10 2.76
C ARG A 50 -3.86 8.67 1.30
N GLY A 51 -5.00 8.20 0.82
CA GLY A 51 -5.16 7.74 -0.55
C GLY A 51 -4.82 6.27 -0.74
N ALA A 52 -4.58 5.87 -1.98
CA ALA A 52 -4.28 4.50 -2.37
C ALA A 52 -3.09 4.45 -3.32
N VAL A 53 -2.24 3.41 -3.17
CA VAL A 53 -1.07 3.15 -4.02
C VAL A 53 -1.22 1.78 -4.65
N ARG A 54 -1.08 1.70 -5.97
CA ARG A 54 -1.02 0.44 -6.71
C ARG A 54 0.42 -0.04 -6.78
N LEU A 55 0.63 -1.28 -6.42
CA LEU A 55 1.87 -1.99 -6.69
C LEU A 55 1.65 -3.03 -7.76
N SER A 56 2.50 -3.03 -8.77
CA SER A 56 2.43 -3.98 -9.87
C SER A 56 3.79 -4.56 -10.20
N ARG A 57 3.77 -5.72 -10.83
CA ARG A 57 4.93 -6.36 -11.41
C ARG A 57 4.89 -6.16 -12.92
N VAL A 58 5.96 -5.63 -13.47
CA VAL A 58 6.13 -5.50 -14.92
C VAL A 58 6.99 -6.65 -15.39
N TYR A 59 6.54 -7.37 -16.43
CA TYR A 59 7.24 -8.48 -17.05
C TYR A 59 7.96 -8.03 -18.32
N GLU A 60 8.93 -8.81 -18.77
CA GLU A 60 9.66 -8.54 -20.04
C GLU A 60 8.74 -8.47 -21.24
N SER A 61 7.61 -9.17 -21.22
CA SER A 61 6.55 -9.08 -22.23
C SER A 61 5.87 -7.72 -22.31
N GLY A 62 6.12 -6.82 -21.35
CA GLY A 62 5.40 -5.55 -21.16
C GLY A 62 4.07 -5.71 -20.43
N GLU A 63 3.69 -6.91 -20.04
CA GLU A 63 2.50 -7.17 -19.22
C GLU A 63 2.73 -6.65 -17.79
N GLU A 64 1.72 -5.96 -17.25
CA GLU A 64 1.74 -5.44 -15.90
C GLU A 64 0.63 -6.07 -15.05
N ILE A 65 1.01 -6.75 -13.97
CA ILE A 65 0.07 -7.42 -13.07
C ILE A 65 0.04 -6.68 -11.72
N THR A 66 -1.13 -6.24 -11.31
CA THR A 66 -1.32 -5.65 -9.99
C THR A 66 -1.17 -6.72 -8.90
N VAL A 67 -0.23 -6.50 -7.99
CA VAL A 67 0.03 -7.43 -6.87
C VAL A 67 -0.57 -6.96 -5.55
N ALA A 68 -0.81 -5.66 -5.40
CA ALA A 68 -1.48 -5.11 -4.23
C ALA A 68 -2.04 -3.71 -4.51
N LEU A 69 -3.17 -3.41 -3.88
CA LEU A 69 -3.68 -2.06 -3.71
C LEU A 69 -3.50 -1.70 -2.23
N LEU A 70 -2.59 -0.76 -1.98
CA LEU A 70 -2.24 -0.32 -0.63
C LEU A 70 -3.20 0.79 -0.18
N ARG A 71 -3.63 0.70 1.07
CA ARG A 71 -4.49 1.68 1.74
C ARG A 71 -3.75 2.44 2.82
N GLU A 72 -4.43 3.35 3.48
CA GLU A 72 -3.89 4.08 4.63
C GLU A 72 -3.28 3.15 5.68
N ASN A 73 -2.20 3.62 6.29
CA ASN A 73 -1.34 2.89 7.22
C ASN A 73 -0.56 1.71 6.63
N SER A 74 -0.59 1.52 5.29
CA SER A 74 0.27 0.53 4.64
C SER A 74 1.70 1.01 4.51
N ILE A 75 2.65 0.11 4.78
CA ILE A 75 4.07 0.33 4.49
C ILE A 75 4.44 -0.26 3.14
N PHE A 76 5.33 0.41 2.42
CA PHE A 76 5.85 -0.09 1.15
C PHE A 76 7.28 0.36 0.90
N GLY A 77 7.93 -0.22 -0.10
CA GLY A 77 9.34 0.01 -0.34
C GLY A 77 10.28 -0.62 0.71
N VAL A 78 9.75 -1.51 1.57
CA VAL A 78 10.46 -2.09 2.71
C VAL A 78 11.20 -3.39 2.38
N LEU A 79 10.79 -4.14 1.35
CA LEU A 79 11.37 -5.46 1.04
C LEU A 79 12.89 -5.39 0.81
N SER A 80 13.32 -4.38 0.11
CA SER A 80 14.72 -4.14 -0.18
C SER A 80 15.55 -3.76 1.05
N LEU A 81 14.90 -3.23 2.09
CA LEU A 81 15.55 -2.85 3.36
C LEU A 81 16.00 -4.04 4.17
N LEU A 82 15.21 -5.11 4.14
CA LEU A 82 15.38 -6.27 5.02
C LEU A 82 16.31 -7.31 4.42
N THR A 83 16.49 -7.33 3.10
CA THR A 83 17.31 -8.34 2.41
C THR A 83 18.81 -8.07 2.49
N GLY A 84 19.25 -6.89 2.93
CA GLY A 84 20.67 -6.55 3.14
C GLY A 84 21.53 -6.45 1.85
N GLN A 85 20.98 -6.83 0.70
CA GLN A 85 21.65 -6.69 -0.58
C GLN A 85 21.46 -5.26 -1.12
N LYS A 86 22.33 -4.80 -2.03
CA LYS A 86 22.03 -3.66 -2.91
C LYS A 86 20.80 -4.05 -3.69
N SER A 87 19.64 -3.76 -3.16
CA SER A 87 18.41 -4.26 -3.71
C SER A 87 17.70 -3.11 -4.37
N ASP A 88 17.44 -3.32 -5.63
CA ASP A 88 16.60 -2.47 -6.44
C ASP A 88 15.14 -2.70 -6.08
N ARG A 89 14.28 -1.76 -6.44
CA ARG A 89 12.83 -1.91 -6.29
C ARG A 89 12.34 -3.09 -7.14
N PHE A 90 11.48 -3.92 -6.55
CA PHE A 90 10.91 -5.08 -7.26
C PHE A 90 9.61 -4.76 -7.99
N TYR A 91 8.95 -3.66 -7.61
CA TYR A 91 7.63 -3.30 -8.08
C TYR A 91 7.62 -1.94 -8.73
N HIS A 92 6.72 -1.77 -9.69
CA HIS A 92 6.25 -0.46 -10.10
C HIS A 92 5.23 0.04 -9.08
N SER A 93 5.46 1.23 -8.53
CA SER A 93 4.59 1.85 -7.52
C SER A 93 3.98 3.12 -8.09
N VAL A 94 2.66 3.15 -8.18
CA VAL A 94 1.90 4.27 -8.76
C VAL A 94 0.89 4.79 -7.75
N ALA A 95 0.78 6.10 -7.65
CA ALA A 95 -0.29 6.77 -6.91
C ALA A 95 -1.64 6.50 -7.59
N PHE A 96 -2.43 5.57 -7.07
CA PHE A 96 -3.73 5.19 -7.63
C PHE A 96 -4.77 6.30 -7.47
N THR A 97 -4.68 7.04 -6.37
CA THR A 97 -5.34 8.32 -6.12
C THR A 97 -4.27 9.38 -5.83
N ARG A 98 -4.64 10.63 -5.53
CA ARG A 98 -3.70 11.52 -4.85
C ARG A 98 -3.31 10.91 -3.52
N VAL A 99 -2.03 10.85 -3.21
CA VAL A 99 -1.50 10.24 -1.99
C VAL A 99 -0.72 11.23 -1.15
N GLU A 100 -0.81 11.05 0.17
CA GLU A 100 0.08 11.66 1.15
C GLU A 100 0.81 10.55 1.89
N MET A 101 2.11 10.65 2.02
CA MET A 101 2.94 9.62 2.62
C MET A 101 4.07 10.21 3.45
N LEU A 102 4.57 9.43 4.40
CA LEU A 102 5.84 9.67 5.05
C LEU A 102 6.89 8.78 4.39
N SER A 103 8.05 9.33 4.12
CA SER A 103 9.20 8.56 3.68
C SER A 103 10.33 8.66 4.70
N ALA A 104 11.10 7.61 4.87
CA ALA A 104 12.28 7.60 5.72
C ALA A 104 13.43 6.84 5.06
N PRO A 105 14.69 7.30 5.26
CA PRO A 105 15.85 6.57 4.75
C PRO A 105 15.93 5.17 5.34
N ALA A 106 16.29 4.20 4.50
CA ALA A 106 16.52 2.81 4.86
C ALA A 106 17.45 2.65 6.06
N SER A 107 18.52 3.43 6.08
CA SER A 107 19.53 3.42 7.14
C SER A 107 18.97 3.89 8.49
N SER A 108 18.09 4.89 8.49
CA SER A 108 17.44 5.39 9.70
C SER A 108 16.47 4.38 10.28
N VAL A 109 15.69 3.70 9.42
CA VAL A 109 14.79 2.62 9.84
C VAL A 109 15.56 1.46 10.45
N ARG A 110 16.65 1.00 9.81
CA ARG A 110 17.49 -0.08 10.34
C ARG A 110 18.05 0.27 11.70
N ARG A 111 18.62 1.46 11.86
CA ARG A 111 19.14 1.94 13.14
C ARG A 111 18.06 1.97 14.22
N ALA A 112 16.84 2.41 13.88
CA ALA A 112 15.74 2.43 14.83
C ALA A 112 15.36 1.01 15.30
N ILE A 113 15.37 0.01 14.43
CA ILE A 113 15.14 -1.40 14.79
C ILE A 113 16.23 -1.89 15.74
N GLU A 114 17.49 -1.55 15.47
CA GLU A 114 18.64 -1.94 16.33
C GLU A 114 18.57 -1.31 17.72
N GLN A 115 18.03 -0.09 17.82
CA GLN A 115 17.88 0.65 19.08
C GLN A 115 16.63 0.25 19.87
N ASP A 116 15.55 -0.11 19.20
CA ASP A 116 14.26 -0.49 19.81
C ASP A 116 13.58 -1.60 19.01
N ALA A 117 13.60 -2.82 19.54
CA ALA A 117 12.94 -3.97 18.93
C ALA A 117 11.44 -3.78 18.67
N ARG A 118 10.77 -2.87 19.42
CA ARG A 118 9.35 -2.56 19.21
C ARG A 118 9.10 -1.97 17.83
N VAL A 119 10.06 -1.22 17.28
CA VAL A 119 10.00 -0.71 15.89
C VAL A 119 9.93 -1.88 14.90
N GLY A 120 10.72 -2.93 15.14
CA GLY A 120 10.67 -4.15 14.34
C GLY A 120 9.30 -4.83 14.37
N LEU A 121 8.66 -4.91 15.55
CA LEU A 121 7.31 -5.48 15.70
C LEU A 121 6.26 -4.66 14.94
N LEU A 122 6.33 -3.33 14.99
CA LEU A 122 5.43 -2.45 14.22
C LEU A 122 5.58 -2.66 12.71
N LEU A 123 6.79 -2.83 12.22
CA LEU A 123 7.05 -3.14 10.82
C LEU A 123 6.53 -4.52 10.41
N LEU A 124 6.68 -5.53 11.28
CA LEU A 124 6.12 -6.87 11.05
C LEU A 124 4.60 -6.83 10.97
N GLN A 125 3.92 -6.06 11.82
CA GLN A 125 2.47 -5.85 11.75
C GLN A 125 2.07 -5.19 10.42
N GLY A 126 2.81 -4.17 9.98
CA GLY A 126 2.60 -3.54 8.68
C GLY A 126 2.79 -4.49 7.50
N LEU A 127 3.80 -5.36 7.57
CA LEU A 127 4.04 -6.41 6.56
C LEU A 127 2.94 -7.47 6.56
N SER A 128 2.45 -7.90 7.73
CA SER A 128 1.33 -8.83 7.84
C SER A 128 0.07 -8.28 7.17
N SER A 129 -0.26 -7.01 7.42
CA SER A 129 -1.37 -6.33 6.74
C SER A 129 -1.18 -6.31 5.22
N ARG A 130 0.06 -6.14 4.76
CA ARG A 130 0.37 -6.15 3.34
C ARG A 130 0.22 -7.53 2.69
N ILE A 131 0.58 -8.59 3.39
CA ILE A 131 0.38 -9.97 2.92
C ILE A 131 -1.12 -10.18 2.67
N LEU A 132 -1.98 -9.84 3.62
CA LEU A 132 -3.44 -9.95 3.48
C LEU A 132 -3.98 -9.14 2.29
N GLN A 133 -3.45 -7.95 2.02
CA GLN A 133 -3.84 -7.17 0.83
C GLN A 133 -3.45 -7.87 -0.48
N THR A 134 -2.27 -8.50 -0.50
CA THR A 134 -1.80 -9.25 -1.67
C THR A 134 -2.65 -10.51 -1.88
N GLU A 135 -2.97 -11.25 -0.84
CA GLU A 135 -3.84 -12.42 -0.89
C GLU A 135 -5.23 -12.06 -1.44
N THR A 136 -5.83 -10.99 -0.93
CA THR A 136 -7.11 -10.48 -1.44
C THR A 136 -7.04 -10.12 -2.94
N MET A 137 -5.93 -9.53 -3.39
CA MET A 137 -5.77 -9.23 -4.82
C MET A 137 -5.62 -10.50 -5.64
N ILE A 138 -4.90 -11.51 -5.16
CA ILE A 138 -4.79 -12.81 -5.81
C ILE A 138 -6.19 -13.45 -5.94
N GLU A 139 -6.98 -13.49 -4.87
CA GLU A 139 -8.35 -13.99 -4.91
C GLU A 139 -9.18 -13.26 -5.96
N THR A 140 -9.11 -11.92 -5.99
CA THR A 140 -9.78 -11.09 -7.00
C THR A 140 -9.39 -11.49 -8.42
N LEU A 141 -8.11 -11.66 -8.68
CA LEU A 141 -7.59 -11.97 -10.02
C LEU A 141 -7.81 -13.43 -10.46
N THR A 142 -8.10 -14.35 -9.52
CA THR A 142 -8.39 -15.76 -9.84
C THR A 142 -9.79 -15.99 -10.40
N HIS A 143 -10.71 -15.04 -10.30
CA HIS A 143 -12.01 -15.16 -10.93
C HIS A 143 -11.88 -15.30 -12.45
N ARG A 144 -12.55 -16.30 -13.03
CA ARG A 144 -12.46 -16.61 -14.47
C ARG A 144 -13.20 -15.58 -15.32
N ASP A 145 -14.38 -15.17 -14.87
CA ASP A 145 -15.17 -14.17 -15.58
C ASP A 145 -14.86 -12.74 -15.09
N MET A 146 -14.93 -11.82 -16.03
CA MET A 146 -14.54 -10.42 -15.77
C MET A 146 -15.56 -9.69 -14.88
N SER A 147 -16.83 -10.11 -14.90
CA SER A 147 -17.87 -9.50 -14.05
C SER A 147 -17.61 -9.82 -12.59
N SER A 148 -17.34 -11.08 -12.26
CA SER A 148 -16.99 -11.52 -10.91
C SER A 148 -15.70 -10.85 -10.42
N ARG A 149 -14.69 -10.73 -11.31
CA ARG A 149 -13.43 -10.04 -11.00
C ARG A 149 -13.66 -8.57 -10.68
N LEU A 150 -14.49 -7.88 -11.48
CA LEU A 150 -14.85 -6.49 -11.25
C LEU A 150 -15.63 -6.32 -9.93
N VAL A 151 -16.61 -7.16 -9.66
CA VAL A 151 -17.39 -7.12 -8.41
C VAL A 151 -16.49 -7.32 -7.20
N SER A 152 -15.61 -8.35 -7.22
CA SER A 152 -14.65 -8.59 -6.14
C SER A 152 -13.73 -7.38 -5.92
N PHE A 153 -13.24 -6.78 -6.98
CA PHE A 153 -12.41 -5.57 -6.89
C PHE A 153 -13.18 -4.39 -6.27
N LEU A 154 -14.43 -4.17 -6.67
CA LEU A 154 -15.27 -3.12 -6.09
C LEU A 154 -15.54 -3.37 -4.60
N LEU A 155 -15.74 -4.62 -4.19
CA LEU A 155 -15.89 -4.99 -2.77
C LEU A 155 -14.59 -4.71 -1.98
N VAL A 156 -13.43 -4.96 -2.56
CA VAL A 156 -12.14 -4.57 -1.97
C VAL A 156 -12.08 -3.05 -1.77
N LEU A 157 -12.46 -2.28 -2.78
CA LEU A 157 -12.51 -0.81 -2.68
C LEU A 157 -13.51 -0.32 -1.62
N CYS A 158 -14.69 -0.95 -1.53
CA CYS A 158 -15.68 -0.64 -0.48
C CYS A 158 -15.11 -0.87 0.92
N ARG A 159 -14.43 -2.01 1.12
CA ARG A 159 -13.82 -2.34 2.41
C ARG A 159 -12.66 -1.40 2.78
N ASP A 160 -11.79 -1.11 1.82
CA ASP A 160 -10.51 -0.44 2.07
C ASP A 160 -10.58 1.09 1.95
N CYS A 161 -11.53 1.61 1.17
CA CYS A 161 -11.64 3.04 0.84
C CYS A 161 -13.08 3.55 0.91
N GLY A 162 -14.04 2.70 1.32
CA GLY A 162 -15.45 3.06 1.39
C GLY A 162 -15.78 3.89 2.63
N VAL A 163 -16.67 4.86 2.45
CA VAL A 163 -17.22 5.67 3.53
C VAL A 163 -18.71 5.33 3.68
N PRO A 164 -19.18 4.98 4.89
CA PRO A 164 -20.60 4.75 5.13
C PRO A 164 -21.46 5.95 4.74
N SER A 165 -22.55 5.72 4.03
CA SER A 165 -23.53 6.72 3.65
C SER A 165 -24.97 6.24 3.95
N SER A 166 -25.97 7.11 3.86
CA SER A 166 -27.37 6.74 4.06
C SER A 166 -27.91 5.73 3.04
N GLN A 167 -27.22 5.54 1.91
CA GLN A 167 -27.62 4.63 0.83
C GLN A 167 -26.70 3.42 0.69
N GLY A 168 -25.75 3.22 1.62
CA GLY A 168 -24.78 2.14 1.59
C GLY A 168 -23.34 2.63 1.78
N ILE A 169 -22.41 2.07 1.04
CA ILE A 169 -20.97 2.46 1.10
C ILE A 169 -20.62 3.26 -0.16
N THR A 170 -20.16 4.48 0.05
CA THR A 170 -19.64 5.32 -1.04
C THR A 170 -18.13 5.14 -1.16
N ILE A 171 -17.65 4.80 -2.35
CA ILE A 171 -16.23 4.81 -2.67
C ILE A 171 -15.88 6.22 -3.15
N ASP A 172 -15.37 7.07 -2.23
CA ASP A 172 -14.95 8.45 -2.57
C ASP A 172 -13.57 8.46 -3.25
N LEU A 173 -13.46 7.71 -4.34
CA LEU A 173 -12.27 7.66 -5.17
C LEU A 173 -12.63 8.03 -6.61
N LYS A 174 -11.98 9.06 -7.16
CA LYS A 174 -12.09 9.38 -8.58
C LYS A 174 -11.35 8.35 -9.43
N LEU A 175 -11.96 7.19 -9.66
CA LEU A 175 -11.40 6.14 -10.49
C LEU A 175 -11.87 6.27 -11.94
N SER A 176 -10.95 6.16 -12.89
CA SER A 176 -11.30 6.01 -14.30
C SER A 176 -11.50 4.53 -14.63
N HIS A 177 -12.32 4.23 -15.64
CA HIS A 177 -12.47 2.86 -16.16
C HIS A 177 -11.12 2.26 -16.60
N GLN A 178 -10.20 3.12 -17.07
CA GLN A 178 -8.83 2.70 -17.39
C GLN A 178 -8.07 2.22 -16.15
N ALA A 179 -8.13 2.98 -15.04
CA ALA A 179 -7.44 2.60 -13.81
C ALA A 179 -8.00 1.29 -13.20
N ILE A 180 -9.33 1.09 -13.27
CA ILE A 180 -9.96 -0.17 -12.86
C ILE A 180 -9.50 -1.31 -13.77
N ALA A 181 -9.49 -1.09 -15.09
CA ALA A 181 -9.05 -2.08 -16.06
C ALA A 181 -7.61 -2.55 -15.78
N GLU A 182 -6.69 -1.63 -15.60
CA GLU A 182 -5.29 -1.92 -15.25
C GLU A 182 -5.16 -2.66 -13.92
N ALA A 183 -5.98 -2.32 -12.92
CA ALA A 183 -5.93 -2.97 -11.62
C ALA A 183 -6.34 -4.45 -11.68
N ILE A 184 -7.29 -4.82 -12.53
CA ILE A 184 -7.84 -6.20 -12.60
C ILE A 184 -7.46 -6.97 -13.87
N GLY A 185 -6.50 -6.46 -14.66
CA GLY A 185 -6.03 -7.12 -15.87
C GLY A 185 -7.10 -7.18 -16.97
N SER A 186 -7.74 -6.04 -17.27
CA SER A 186 -8.82 -5.90 -18.24
C SER A 186 -8.57 -4.75 -19.22
N THR A 187 -9.52 -4.50 -20.13
CA THR A 187 -9.50 -3.34 -21.01
C THR A 187 -10.52 -2.30 -20.56
N ARG A 188 -10.22 -1.01 -20.81
CA ARG A 188 -11.16 0.09 -20.57
C ARG A 188 -12.54 -0.16 -21.17
N VAL A 189 -12.56 -0.71 -22.39
CA VAL A 189 -13.82 -1.01 -23.13
C VAL A 189 -14.66 -2.02 -22.37
N THR A 190 -14.03 -3.11 -21.88
CA THR A 190 -14.70 -4.14 -21.10
C THR A 190 -15.28 -3.56 -19.81
N ILE A 191 -14.49 -2.77 -19.07
CA ILE A 191 -14.97 -2.14 -17.84
C ILE A 191 -16.12 -1.16 -18.10
N THR A 192 -16.02 -0.33 -19.16
CA THR A 192 -17.09 0.57 -19.54
C THR A 192 -18.40 -0.19 -19.82
N ARG A 193 -18.33 -1.32 -20.52
CA ARG A 193 -19.50 -2.15 -20.82
C ARG A 193 -20.12 -2.80 -19.57
N LEU A 194 -19.29 -3.15 -18.59
CA LEU A 194 -19.76 -3.82 -17.37
C LEU A 194 -20.36 -2.85 -16.34
N LEU A 195 -19.96 -1.59 -16.38
CA LEU A 195 -20.43 -0.54 -15.46
C LEU A 195 -21.57 0.32 -16.05
N GLY A 196 -21.78 0.27 -17.36
CA GLY A 196 -22.85 1.04 -18.06
C GLY A 196 -24.04 0.23 -18.34
#